data_22b9743ceb3773f98a32d7616b0e4c69
#
_entry.id   22b9743ceb3773f98a32d7616b0e4c69
#
_cell.length_a   1.000
_cell.length_b   1.000
_cell.length_c   1.000
_cell.angle_alpha   90.00
_cell.angle_beta   90.00
_cell.angle_gamma   90.00
#
_symmetry.space_group_name_H-M   'P 1'
#
loop_
_entity.id
_entity.type
_entity.pdbx_description
1 polymer ?
#
loop_
_entity_poly.entity_id
_entity_poly.type
_entity_poly.pdbx_seq_one_letter_code
_entity_poly.pdbx_strand_id
1 'polypeptide(L)'
;MAAVNVSAQDESKHEVGVFYGVGSGSNVLSVYTGMFSASAGDQSSFWGPIGVEYFYHLSPVVAIGGVAEYAGCKVYDDKTGGKDLNEAFFTVMPSVKFNWLRKKHFGLYSGVSAGIMVMSMSCNEIAKQLDSEAKDQTLASFMFQATAIGAEYGGPFRVFLEAGFGEKGVFCAGLRYKF
;
A
#
# COMPACT_ATOMS: atom_id res chain seq x y z
N MET A 1 -8.57 -36.13 10.86
CA MET A 1 -8.69 -34.82 11.51
C MET A 1 -7.42 -34.59 12.33
N ALA A 2 -6.51 -33.75 11.86
CA ALA A 2 -5.32 -33.42 12.63
C ALA A 2 -5.71 -32.36 13.67
N ALA A 3 -5.63 -32.72 14.93
CA ALA A 3 -5.76 -31.78 16.02
C ALA A 3 -4.54 -30.84 15.99
N VAL A 4 -4.76 -29.60 15.59
CA VAL A 4 -3.75 -28.55 15.71
C VAL A 4 -3.55 -28.30 17.20
N ASN A 5 -2.42 -28.71 17.73
CA ASN A 5 -2.02 -28.40 19.10
C ASN A 5 -1.94 -26.87 19.28
N VAL A 6 -2.93 -26.31 19.97
CA VAL A 6 -3.01 -24.89 20.36
C VAL A 6 -2.09 -24.65 21.57
N SER A 7 -0.79 -24.85 21.40
CA SER A 7 0.21 -24.54 22.41
C SER A 7 0.84 -23.17 22.12
N ALA A 8 0.67 -22.22 23.04
CA ALA A 8 1.19 -20.85 23.04
C ALA A 8 0.66 -19.98 21.87
N GLN A 9 -0.64 -19.88 21.79
CA GLN A 9 -1.32 -18.96 20.91
C GLN A 9 -1.16 -17.53 21.41
N ASP A 10 -0.96 -16.60 20.46
CA ASP A 10 -0.99 -15.17 20.74
C ASP A 10 -2.44 -14.73 21.01
N GLU A 11 -2.72 -14.28 22.23
CA GLU A 11 -4.07 -13.87 22.67
C GLU A 11 -4.40 -12.41 22.33
N SER A 12 -3.46 -11.65 21.78
CA SER A 12 -3.67 -10.25 21.41
C SER A 12 -4.83 -10.12 20.43
N LYS A 13 -5.76 -9.22 20.70
CA LYS A 13 -6.93 -8.98 19.85
C LYS A 13 -6.73 -7.84 18.89
N HIS A 14 -5.86 -6.90 19.22
CA HIS A 14 -5.62 -5.70 18.45
C HIS A 14 -4.22 -5.73 17.85
N GLU A 15 -4.11 -5.24 16.65
CA GLU A 15 -2.86 -5.16 15.90
C GLU A 15 -2.84 -3.85 15.14
N VAL A 16 -1.77 -3.07 15.31
CA VAL A 16 -1.50 -1.84 14.55
C VAL A 16 -0.14 -1.96 13.89
N GLY A 17 -0.03 -1.53 12.64
CA GLY A 17 1.23 -1.63 11.91
C GLY A 17 1.49 -0.41 11.04
N VAL A 18 2.77 -0.26 10.68
CA VAL A 18 3.25 0.68 9.67
C VAL A 18 4.06 -0.10 8.65
N PHE A 19 3.98 0.28 7.39
CA PHE A 19 4.64 -0.46 6.33
C PHE A 19 5.13 0.44 5.19
N TYR A 20 6.04 -0.13 4.41
CA TYR A 20 6.52 0.39 3.14
C TYR A 20 6.40 -0.71 2.08
N GLY A 21 5.81 -0.39 0.94
CA GLY A 21 5.63 -1.30 -0.17
C GLY A 21 6.46 -0.90 -1.40
N VAL A 22 6.65 -1.85 -2.30
CA VAL A 22 7.30 -1.63 -3.59
C VAL A 22 6.53 -2.35 -4.69
N GLY A 23 6.45 -1.72 -5.87
CA GLY A 23 5.71 -2.27 -7.01
C GLY A 23 4.20 -2.21 -6.82
N SER A 24 3.67 -1.10 -6.30
CA SER A 24 2.23 -0.90 -6.12
C SER A 24 1.49 -0.74 -7.45
N GLY A 25 0.18 -1.00 -7.43
CA GLY A 25 -0.70 -0.85 -8.59
C GLY A 25 -0.71 0.58 -9.13
N SER A 26 -0.71 1.58 -8.27
CA SER A 26 -0.59 2.99 -8.64
C SER A 26 0.74 3.28 -9.36
N ASN A 27 1.87 2.74 -8.88
CA ASN A 27 3.16 2.88 -9.53
C ASN A 27 3.18 2.24 -10.92
N VAL A 28 2.63 1.02 -11.05
CA VAL A 28 2.53 0.33 -12.34
C VAL A 28 1.64 1.11 -13.31
N LEU A 29 0.50 1.63 -12.83
CA LEU A 29 -0.41 2.43 -13.65
C LEU A 29 0.24 3.72 -14.12
N SER A 30 0.96 4.44 -13.26
CA SER A 30 1.67 5.68 -13.62
C SER A 30 2.79 5.43 -14.61
N VAL A 31 3.56 4.34 -14.47
CA VAL A 31 4.57 3.95 -15.47
C VAL A 31 3.90 3.64 -16.81
N TYR A 32 2.77 2.91 -16.79
CA TYR A 32 2.06 2.53 -18.01
C TYR A 32 1.49 3.76 -18.73
N THR A 33 0.83 4.67 -18.00
CA THR A 33 0.32 5.93 -18.57
C THR A 33 1.45 6.84 -19.03
N GLY A 34 2.56 6.91 -18.29
CA GLY A 34 3.78 7.64 -18.68
C GLY A 34 4.42 7.11 -19.96
N MET A 35 4.49 5.79 -20.16
CA MET A 35 5.01 5.19 -21.40
C MET A 35 4.18 5.55 -22.63
N PHE A 36 2.85 5.75 -22.48
CA PHE A 36 2.00 6.19 -23.60
C PHE A 36 2.02 7.70 -23.84
N SER A 37 2.40 8.49 -22.83
CA SER A 37 2.39 9.97 -22.89
C SER A 37 3.79 10.56 -23.07
N ALA A 38 4.85 9.85 -22.73
CA ALA A 38 6.21 10.36 -22.70
C ALA A 38 6.95 10.05 -23.99
N SER A 39 7.46 11.09 -24.61
CA SER A 39 8.63 10.96 -25.51
C SER A 39 9.80 10.43 -24.69
N ALA A 40 10.52 9.44 -25.21
CA ALA A 40 11.66 8.82 -24.55
C ALA A 40 12.64 9.87 -23.96
N GLY A 41 12.70 9.99 -22.64
CA GLY A 41 13.60 10.91 -21.95
C GLY A 41 13.13 11.37 -20.54
N ASP A 42 11.87 11.15 -20.16
CA ASP A 42 11.37 11.62 -18.88
C ASP A 42 11.80 10.69 -17.73
N GLN A 43 12.44 11.25 -16.71
CA GLN A 43 12.79 10.53 -15.49
C GLN A 43 11.64 10.68 -14.48
N SER A 44 10.95 9.57 -14.19
CA SER A 44 9.95 9.51 -13.15
C SER A 44 10.54 8.91 -11.87
N SER A 45 10.38 9.61 -10.75
CA SER A 45 10.78 9.12 -9.43
C SER A 45 9.55 8.75 -8.62
N PHE A 46 9.39 7.46 -8.33
CA PHE A 46 8.35 6.91 -7.48
C PHE A 46 8.86 6.66 -6.07
N TRP A 47 8.02 6.92 -5.09
CA TRP A 47 8.26 6.55 -3.70
C TRP A 47 6.97 6.03 -3.05
N GLY A 48 7.10 5.05 -2.16
CA GLY A 48 5.98 4.45 -1.48
C GLY A 48 5.39 3.25 -2.23
N PRO A 49 4.23 2.71 -1.81
CA PRO A 49 3.38 3.25 -0.75
C PRO A 49 3.98 3.13 0.65
N ILE A 50 3.72 4.14 1.47
CA ILE A 50 3.88 4.07 2.92
C ILE A 50 2.49 4.09 3.55
N GLY A 51 2.26 3.24 4.55
CA GLY A 51 0.93 3.16 5.11
C GLY A 51 0.89 2.69 6.55
N VAL A 52 -0.34 2.74 7.06
CA VAL A 52 -0.70 2.23 8.37
C VAL A 52 -1.79 1.18 8.20
N GLU A 53 -1.80 0.20 9.08
CA GLU A 53 -2.82 -0.83 9.10
C GLU A 53 -3.29 -1.10 10.53
N TYR A 54 -4.54 -1.47 10.66
CA TYR A 54 -5.13 -1.90 11.90
C TYR A 54 -5.95 -3.15 11.66
N PHE A 55 -5.81 -4.15 12.54
CA PHE A 55 -6.61 -5.37 12.53
C PHE A 55 -7.15 -5.71 13.91
N TYR A 56 -8.37 -6.19 13.93
CA TYR A 56 -9.03 -6.80 15.09
C TYR A 56 -9.22 -8.28 14.84
N HIS A 57 -8.69 -9.12 15.73
CA HIS A 57 -8.76 -10.57 15.63
C HIS A 57 -10.10 -11.07 16.16
N LEU A 58 -11.00 -11.45 15.26
CA LEU A 58 -12.29 -12.08 15.59
C LEU A 58 -12.09 -13.51 16.10
N SER A 59 -11.08 -14.18 15.59
CA SER A 59 -10.70 -15.53 15.96
C SER A 59 -9.19 -15.72 15.77
N PRO A 60 -8.62 -16.85 16.23
CA PRO A 60 -7.21 -17.16 15.96
C PRO A 60 -6.86 -17.20 14.47
N VAL A 61 -7.84 -17.46 13.60
CA VAL A 61 -7.67 -17.61 12.15
C VAL A 61 -8.02 -16.33 11.40
N VAL A 62 -9.04 -15.58 11.85
CA VAL A 62 -9.59 -14.45 11.08
C VAL A 62 -9.43 -13.16 11.85
N ALA A 63 -8.88 -12.16 11.17
CA ALA A 63 -8.89 -10.77 11.62
C ALA A 63 -9.49 -9.87 10.53
N ILE A 64 -10.21 -8.84 10.97
CA ILE A 64 -10.77 -7.79 10.11
C ILE A 64 -10.14 -6.46 10.47
N GLY A 65 -10.04 -5.57 9.50
CA GLY A 65 -9.40 -4.28 9.75
C GLY A 65 -9.45 -3.36 8.55
N GLY A 66 -8.45 -2.51 8.48
CA GLY A 66 -8.28 -1.56 7.39
C GLY A 66 -6.84 -1.14 7.20
N VAL A 67 -6.57 -0.70 6.01
CA VAL A 67 -5.29 -0.17 5.54
C VAL A 67 -5.53 1.22 5.01
N ALA A 68 -4.67 2.17 5.39
CA ALA A 68 -4.58 3.49 4.79
C ALA A 68 -3.15 3.73 4.34
N GLU A 69 -2.97 4.16 3.10
CA GLU A 69 -1.65 4.32 2.51
C GLU A 69 -1.56 5.56 1.63
N TYR A 70 -0.34 6.03 1.48
CA TYR A 70 0.02 7.18 0.69
C TYR A 70 1.22 6.85 -0.20
N ALA A 71 1.12 7.20 -1.47
CA ALA A 71 2.19 7.08 -2.45
C ALA A 71 2.34 8.38 -3.24
N GLY A 72 3.52 8.64 -3.78
CA GLY A 72 3.78 9.83 -4.59
C GLY A 72 4.62 9.53 -5.81
N CYS A 73 4.36 10.29 -6.88
CA CYS A 73 5.14 10.30 -8.10
C CYS A 73 5.58 11.72 -8.42
N LYS A 74 6.84 11.89 -8.79
CA LYS A 74 7.38 13.13 -9.35
C LYS A 74 7.88 12.86 -10.75
N VAL A 75 7.34 13.58 -11.71
CA VAL A 75 7.77 13.53 -13.11
C VAL A 75 8.56 14.79 -13.42
N TYR A 76 9.82 14.62 -13.85
CA TYR A 76 10.68 15.71 -14.28
C TYR A 76 10.73 15.74 -15.79
N ASP A 77 10.32 16.84 -16.42
CA ASP A 77 10.46 17.08 -17.87
C ASP A 77 11.69 18.00 -18.11
N ASP A 78 12.78 17.39 -18.58
CA ASP A 78 14.05 18.09 -18.86
C ASP A 78 13.98 18.97 -20.12
N LYS A 79 12.96 18.82 -20.97
CA LYS A 79 12.86 19.51 -22.26
C LYS A 79 12.08 20.82 -22.26
N THR A 80 11.25 21.05 -21.23
CA THR A 80 10.36 22.23 -21.15
C THR A 80 10.65 23.17 -19.98
N GLY A 81 11.82 23.08 -19.37
CA GLY A 81 12.25 24.06 -18.36
C GLY A 81 11.41 24.09 -17.09
N GLY A 82 11.06 22.92 -16.55
CA GLY A 82 10.56 22.86 -15.17
C GLY A 82 9.05 22.66 -15.01
N LYS A 83 8.40 21.82 -15.81
CA LYS A 83 7.07 21.29 -15.49
C LYS A 83 7.19 20.12 -14.52
N ASP A 84 7.27 20.41 -13.23
CA ASP A 84 7.18 19.40 -12.20
C ASP A 84 5.70 19.04 -11.97
N LEU A 85 5.30 17.84 -12.42
CA LEU A 85 4.02 17.23 -12.09
C LEU A 85 4.20 16.42 -10.81
N ASN A 86 3.47 16.82 -9.76
CA ASN A 86 3.39 16.07 -8.52
C ASN A 86 2.06 15.32 -8.47
N GLU A 87 2.12 14.00 -8.45
CA GLU A 87 0.96 13.14 -8.26
C GLU A 87 1.01 12.56 -6.84
N ALA A 88 -0.10 12.66 -6.14
CA ALA A 88 -0.28 12.10 -4.81
C ALA A 88 -1.46 11.12 -4.82
N PHE A 89 -1.25 9.94 -4.26
CA PHE A 89 -2.23 8.87 -4.17
C PHE A 89 -2.52 8.59 -2.70
N PHE A 90 -3.78 8.65 -2.33
CA PHE A 90 -4.25 8.26 -1.00
C PHE A 90 -5.26 7.14 -1.14
N THR A 91 -4.99 6.00 -0.50
CA THR A 91 -5.82 4.80 -0.61
C THR A 91 -6.29 4.35 0.77
N VAL A 92 -7.59 4.00 0.86
CA VAL A 92 -8.17 3.39 2.06
C VAL A 92 -8.88 2.11 1.66
N MET A 93 -8.53 1.02 2.34
CA MET A 93 -9.06 -0.31 2.05
C MET A 93 -9.48 -1.04 3.32
N PRO A 94 -10.75 -1.37 3.53
CA PRO A 94 -11.15 -2.44 4.43
C PRO A 94 -10.44 -3.76 4.05
N SER A 95 -10.09 -4.55 5.06
CA SER A 95 -9.18 -5.68 4.92
C SER A 95 -9.61 -6.87 5.76
N VAL A 96 -9.37 -8.05 5.23
CA VAL A 96 -9.53 -9.33 5.94
C VAL A 96 -8.20 -10.08 5.88
N LYS A 97 -7.76 -10.58 7.04
CA LYS A 97 -6.51 -11.31 7.20
C LYS A 97 -6.82 -12.72 7.72
N PHE A 98 -6.23 -13.73 7.08
CA PHE A 98 -6.36 -15.14 7.42
C PHE A 98 -5.02 -15.66 7.95
N ASN A 99 -4.96 -15.97 9.24
CA ASN A 99 -3.76 -16.50 9.88
C ASN A 99 -3.73 -18.02 9.73
N TRP A 100 -2.75 -18.53 8.99
CA TRP A 100 -2.51 -19.96 8.84
C TRP A 100 -1.75 -20.54 10.03
N LEU A 101 -0.84 -19.72 10.57
CA LEU A 101 -0.04 -20.05 11.73
C LEU A 101 0.07 -18.80 12.62
N ARG A 102 -0.31 -18.95 13.88
CA ARG A 102 -0.24 -17.87 14.85
C ARG A 102 0.42 -18.37 16.13
N LYS A 103 1.75 -18.27 16.19
CA LYS A 103 2.58 -18.61 17.37
C LYS A 103 3.02 -17.34 18.08
N LYS A 104 3.51 -17.50 19.33
CA LYS A 104 3.98 -16.40 20.17
C LYS A 104 5.02 -15.50 19.48
N HIS A 105 5.95 -16.06 18.70
CA HIS A 105 7.04 -15.34 18.06
C HIS A 105 7.03 -15.39 16.52
N PHE A 106 6.13 -16.15 15.91
CA PHE A 106 6.10 -16.35 14.47
C PHE A 106 4.67 -16.52 13.97
N GLY A 107 4.34 -15.88 12.88
CA GLY A 107 3.05 -16.01 12.21
C GLY A 107 3.18 -16.12 10.70
N LEU A 108 2.23 -16.84 10.09
CA LEU A 108 2.02 -16.89 8.64
C LEU A 108 0.56 -16.57 8.37
N TYR A 109 0.33 -15.79 7.34
CA TYR A 109 -1.02 -15.35 6.97
C TYR A 109 -1.14 -15.05 5.48
N SER A 110 -2.38 -14.92 5.03
CA SER A 110 -2.76 -14.29 3.76
C SER A 110 -3.80 -13.21 4.03
N GLY A 111 -4.09 -12.37 3.05
CA GLY A 111 -5.08 -11.33 3.24
C GLY A 111 -5.61 -10.77 1.93
N VAL A 112 -6.78 -10.15 2.03
CA VAL A 112 -7.37 -9.41 0.92
C VAL A 112 -7.89 -8.07 1.45
N SER A 113 -7.70 -7.05 0.64
CA SER A 113 -8.18 -5.70 0.90
C SER A 113 -8.80 -5.14 -0.37
N ALA A 114 -9.83 -4.35 -0.26
CA ALA A 114 -10.44 -3.67 -1.40
C ALA A 114 -11.00 -2.33 -0.94
N GLY A 115 -10.85 -1.29 -1.75
CA GLY A 115 -11.28 0.04 -1.35
C GLY A 115 -11.15 1.06 -2.44
N ILE A 116 -10.91 2.30 -2.05
CA ILE A 116 -10.90 3.46 -2.91
C ILE A 116 -9.56 4.18 -2.80
N MET A 117 -8.99 4.50 -3.94
CA MET A 117 -7.86 5.39 -4.10
C MET A 117 -8.36 6.75 -4.60
N VAL A 118 -7.86 7.80 -4.01
CA VAL A 118 -8.05 9.18 -4.46
C VAL A 118 -6.70 9.68 -4.97
N MET A 119 -6.66 10.03 -6.24
CA MET A 119 -5.51 10.64 -6.89
C MET A 119 -5.72 12.16 -6.97
N SER A 120 -4.73 12.92 -6.51
CA SER A 120 -4.68 14.37 -6.62
C SER A 120 -3.51 14.75 -7.50
N MET A 121 -3.81 15.43 -8.60
CA MET A 121 -2.82 16.02 -9.51
C MET A 121 -2.70 17.50 -9.22
N SER A 122 -1.52 17.96 -8.83
CA SER A 122 -1.21 19.37 -8.66
C SER A 122 -0.25 19.83 -9.74
N CYS A 123 -0.69 20.79 -10.56
CA CYS A 123 0.18 21.49 -11.52
C CYS A 123 0.83 22.69 -10.88
N ASN A 124 2.12 22.91 -11.15
CA ASN A 124 2.87 24.07 -10.66
C ASN A 124 2.26 25.40 -11.17
N GLU A 125 2.39 26.47 -10.40
CA GLU A 125 1.82 27.81 -10.71
C GLU A 125 2.26 28.37 -12.06
N ILE A 126 3.43 27.96 -12.59
CA ILE A 126 3.93 28.36 -13.91
C ILE A 126 3.07 27.72 -15.02
N ALA A 127 2.62 26.49 -14.84
CA ALA A 127 1.72 25.81 -15.80
C ALA A 127 0.31 26.46 -15.81
N LYS A 128 -0.17 26.96 -14.65
CA LYS A 128 -1.44 27.69 -14.52
C LYS A 128 -1.43 29.05 -15.23
N GLN A 129 -0.24 29.66 -15.40
CA GLN A 129 -0.11 30.95 -16.10
C GLN A 129 -0.03 30.81 -17.62
N LEU A 130 0.43 29.63 -18.11
CA LEU A 130 0.57 29.37 -19.54
C LEU A 130 -0.66 28.72 -20.18
N ASP A 131 -1.49 28.07 -19.38
CA ASP A 131 -2.67 27.37 -19.86
C ASP A 131 -3.84 27.53 -18.86
N SER A 132 -4.81 28.37 -19.22
CA SER A 132 -5.98 28.72 -18.39
C SER A 132 -6.92 27.54 -18.12
N GLU A 133 -6.67 26.36 -18.69
CA GLU A 133 -7.46 25.14 -18.52
C GLU A 133 -6.82 24.10 -17.59
N ALA A 134 -5.63 24.34 -17.05
CA ALA A 134 -5.00 23.45 -16.07
C ALA A 134 -5.75 23.50 -14.72
N LYS A 135 -6.78 22.68 -14.58
CA LYS A 135 -7.54 22.50 -13.33
C LYS A 135 -6.97 21.34 -12.54
N ASP A 136 -6.88 21.54 -11.22
CA ASP A 136 -6.61 20.45 -10.28
C ASP A 136 -7.71 19.39 -10.46
N GLN A 137 -7.31 18.16 -10.82
CA GLN A 137 -8.25 17.07 -11.03
C GLN A 137 -8.10 16.07 -9.90
N THR A 138 -9.22 15.72 -9.28
CA THR A 138 -9.32 14.64 -8.31
C THR A 138 -10.05 13.48 -8.94
N LEU A 139 -9.40 12.33 -9.02
CA LEU A 139 -9.97 11.11 -9.57
C LEU A 139 -10.05 10.04 -8.48
N ALA A 140 -11.22 9.42 -8.34
CA ALA A 140 -11.40 8.27 -7.46
C ALA A 140 -11.39 6.98 -8.28
N SER A 141 -10.64 5.97 -7.83
CA SER A 141 -10.54 4.68 -8.48
C SER A 141 -10.68 3.54 -7.48
N PHE A 142 -11.26 2.43 -7.92
CA PHE A 142 -11.30 1.21 -7.12
C PHE A 142 -9.92 0.57 -7.10
N MET A 143 -9.45 0.18 -5.90
CA MET A 143 -8.19 -0.51 -5.70
C MET A 143 -8.38 -1.73 -4.81
N PHE A 144 -7.46 -2.68 -4.96
CA PHE A 144 -7.43 -3.89 -4.15
C PHE A 144 -5.99 -4.31 -3.84
N GLN A 145 -5.85 -5.15 -2.83
CA GLN A 145 -4.61 -5.86 -2.51
C GLN A 145 -4.94 -7.32 -2.19
N ALA A 146 -4.23 -8.22 -2.80
CA ALA A 146 -4.23 -9.64 -2.46
C ALA A 146 -2.83 -10.01 -1.93
N THR A 147 -2.70 -10.20 -0.63
CA THR A 147 -1.49 -10.71 0.01
C THR A 147 -1.54 -12.24 -0.05
N ALA A 148 -0.73 -12.82 -0.94
CA ALA A 148 -0.66 -14.28 -1.11
C ALA A 148 -0.03 -14.94 0.12
N ILE A 149 1.08 -14.36 0.60
CA ILE A 149 1.78 -14.82 1.80
C ILE A 149 2.33 -13.64 2.57
N GLY A 150 2.10 -13.64 3.87
CA GLY A 150 2.72 -12.77 4.83
C GLY A 150 3.39 -13.59 5.94
N ALA A 151 4.57 -13.18 6.35
CA ALA A 151 5.30 -13.74 7.46
C ALA A 151 5.59 -12.65 8.48
N GLU A 152 5.42 -12.96 9.76
CA GLU A 152 5.72 -12.03 10.86
C GLU A 152 6.56 -12.72 11.92
N TYR A 153 7.50 -11.96 12.50
CA TYR A 153 8.40 -12.46 13.53
C TYR A 153 8.61 -11.41 14.63
N GLY A 154 8.56 -11.85 15.90
CA GLY A 154 8.77 -11.00 17.08
C GLY A 154 7.88 -11.39 18.25
N GLY A 155 7.86 -10.53 19.25
CA GLY A 155 6.96 -10.62 20.42
C GLY A 155 5.69 -9.76 20.21
N PRO A 156 5.40 -8.83 21.16
CA PRO A 156 4.38 -7.80 20.94
C PRO A 156 4.73 -6.89 19.76
N PHE A 157 6.00 -6.52 19.61
CA PHE A 157 6.53 -5.89 18.41
C PHE A 157 6.99 -6.96 17.42
N ARG A 158 6.51 -6.86 16.19
CA ARG A 158 6.83 -7.80 15.11
C ARG A 158 7.31 -7.06 13.88
N VAL A 159 8.31 -7.61 13.22
CA VAL A 159 8.65 -7.29 11.84
C VAL A 159 7.79 -8.19 10.95
N PHE A 160 7.29 -7.67 9.87
CA PHE A 160 6.58 -8.48 8.89
C PHE A 160 7.05 -8.22 7.46
N LEU A 161 6.89 -9.23 6.63
CA LEU A 161 7.10 -9.20 5.19
C LEU A 161 5.88 -9.81 4.51
N GLU A 162 5.42 -9.17 3.45
CA GLU A 162 4.31 -9.63 2.62
C GLU A 162 4.76 -9.73 1.17
N ALA A 163 4.26 -10.75 0.49
CA ALA A 163 4.31 -10.86 -0.96
C ALA A 163 2.88 -11.00 -1.50
N GLY A 164 2.55 -10.21 -2.50
CA GLY A 164 1.20 -10.14 -3.02
C GLY A 164 1.10 -9.38 -4.32
N PHE A 165 -0.09 -8.91 -4.60
CA PHE A 165 -0.39 -8.13 -5.79
C PHE A 165 -1.47 -7.09 -5.48
N GLY A 166 -1.27 -5.86 -5.90
CA GLY A 166 -2.22 -4.75 -5.74
C GLY A 166 -1.57 -3.47 -5.24
N GLU A 167 -2.30 -2.69 -4.44
CA GLU A 167 -1.89 -1.33 -4.10
C GLU A 167 -0.77 -1.26 -3.06
N LYS A 168 -0.73 -2.14 -2.05
CA LYS A 168 0.41 -2.24 -1.12
C LYS A 168 1.73 -2.63 -1.81
N GLY A 169 1.66 -3.11 -3.05
CA GLY A 169 2.79 -3.54 -3.84
C GLY A 169 2.95 -5.06 -3.92
N VAL A 170 3.95 -5.47 -4.73
CA VAL A 170 4.33 -6.88 -4.87
C VAL A 170 5.05 -7.36 -3.61
N PHE A 171 5.90 -6.51 -3.03
CA PHE A 171 6.57 -6.75 -1.76
C PHE A 171 6.29 -5.60 -0.80
N CYS A 172 6.02 -5.96 0.44
CA CYS A 172 5.76 -5.02 1.52
C CYS A 172 6.49 -5.47 2.79
N ALA A 173 7.10 -4.53 3.49
CA ALA A 173 7.77 -4.77 4.76
C ALA A 173 7.33 -3.74 5.80
N GLY A 174 7.26 -4.13 7.05
CA GLY A 174 6.82 -3.22 8.08
C GLY A 174 7.02 -3.70 9.50
N LEU A 175 6.55 -2.87 10.41
CA LEU A 175 6.53 -3.13 11.85
C LEU A 175 5.09 -3.17 12.33
N ARG A 176 4.80 -4.05 13.25
CA ARG A 176 3.47 -4.30 13.80
C ARG A 176 3.55 -4.45 15.31
N TYR A 177 2.57 -3.87 16.00
CA TYR A 177 2.42 -4.00 17.44
C TYR A 177 1.10 -4.68 17.76
N LYS A 178 1.14 -5.70 18.59
CA LYS A 178 -0.02 -6.49 19.03
C LYS A 178 -0.29 -6.28 20.52
N PHE A 179 -1.56 -6.05 20.89
CA PHE A 179 -2.00 -5.80 22.25
C PHE A 179 -3.40 -6.28 22.51
#